data_765c4fc9294b43397482d2448e8e1b11
#
_entry.id   765c4fc9294b43397482d2448e8e1b11
#
_cell.length_a   1.000
_cell.length_b   1.000
_cell.length_c   1.000
_cell.angle_alpha   90.00
_cell.angle_beta   90.00
_cell.angle_gamma   90.00
#
_symmetry.space_group_name_H-M   'P 1'
#
loop_
_entity.id
_entity.type
_entity.pdbx_description
1 polymer ?
#
loop_
_entity_poly.entity_id
_entity_poly.type
_entity_poly.pdbx_seq_one_letter_code
_entity_poly.pdbx_strand_id
1 'polypeptide(L)'
;MEELFKIKDMNREWKTLKEYDDILFEFYNGIARITINRPQVRNAFTPRTVSEMSDALYICRERRDVRVVVLTGAGDKAFCSGGDMHVKGHGGYVGDDGVPRLNVLEVQKQIRSLPKPVIAAVNGFAIGGGHVLHVVCDLTI
;
A
#
# COMPACT_ATOMS: atom_id res chain seq x y z
N MET A 1 -10.37 34.35 -6.85
CA MET A 1 -10.92 33.02 -7.18
C MET A 1 -10.00 32.19 -8.06
N GLU A 2 -9.37 32.75 -9.07
CA GLU A 2 -8.39 32.01 -9.88
C GLU A 2 -7.21 31.48 -9.08
N GLU A 3 -6.79 32.16 -8.00
CA GLU A 3 -5.69 31.73 -7.15
C GLU A 3 -6.00 30.51 -6.29
N LEU A 4 -7.28 30.28 -5.96
CA LEU A 4 -7.72 29.09 -5.24
C LEU A 4 -7.60 27.83 -6.08
N PHE A 5 -7.61 27.97 -7.41
CA PHE A 5 -7.52 26.85 -8.35
C PHE A 5 -6.19 26.80 -9.10
N LYS A 6 -5.32 27.80 -8.89
CA LYS A 6 -3.95 27.68 -9.36
C LYS A 6 -3.28 26.58 -8.56
N ILE A 7 -3.09 25.46 -9.22
CA ILE A 7 -2.18 24.39 -8.77
C ILE A 7 -0.74 24.94 -8.87
N LYS A 8 -0.55 26.13 -8.30
CA LYS A 8 0.78 26.71 -8.15
C LYS A 8 1.45 25.99 -6.99
N ASP A 9 2.53 25.36 -7.31
CA ASP A 9 3.44 24.76 -6.34
C ASP A 9 2.84 23.60 -5.55
N MET A 10 2.35 22.61 -6.28
CA MET A 10 2.21 21.29 -5.70
C MET A 10 3.60 20.65 -5.50
N ASN A 11 4.53 21.44 -4.96
CA ASN A 11 5.77 20.89 -4.40
C ASN A 11 5.37 20.18 -3.10
N ARG A 12 4.64 19.08 -3.26
CA ARG A 12 4.24 18.20 -2.17
C ARG A 12 5.49 17.49 -1.70
N GLU A 13 6.13 18.05 -0.69
CA GLU A 13 7.25 17.40 -0.06
C GLU A 13 6.75 16.25 0.81
N TRP A 14 6.67 15.07 0.21
CA TRP A 14 6.37 13.85 0.91
C TRP A 14 7.54 13.49 1.82
N LYS A 15 7.25 13.32 3.11
CA LYS A 15 8.24 12.89 4.11
C LYS A 15 8.13 11.40 4.33
N THR A 16 9.26 10.69 4.30
CA THR A 16 9.29 9.29 4.67
C THR A 16 9.02 9.15 6.16
N LEU A 17 7.99 8.39 6.52
CA LEU A 17 7.66 8.10 7.93
C LEU A 17 8.50 6.97 8.49
N LYS A 18 8.76 5.95 7.69
CA LYS A 18 9.56 4.78 8.04
C LYS A 18 10.11 4.16 6.77
N GLU A 19 11.35 3.69 6.84
CA GLU A 19 12.01 2.98 5.74
C GLU A 19 11.62 1.51 5.76
N TYR A 20 11.29 0.98 4.58
CA TYR A 20 10.98 -0.42 4.34
C TYR A 20 11.69 -0.92 3.08
N ASP A 21 11.74 -2.23 2.89
CA ASP A 21 12.37 -2.83 1.71
C ASP A 21 11.43 -2.85 0.49
N ASP A 22 10.16 -3.23 0.69
CA ASP A 22 9.21 -3.50 -0.39
C ASP A 22 8.16 -2.39 -0.58
N ILE A 23 8.02 -1.48 0.36
CA ILE A 23 7.06 -0.39 0.27
C ILE A 23 7.71 0.96 0.55
N LEU A 24 7.09 2.02 0.04
CA LEU A 24 7.36 3.39 0.46
C LEU A 24 6.23 3.81 1.40
N PHE A 25 6.60 4.44 2.52
CA PHE A 25 5.63 4.95 3.49
C PHE A 25 5.91 6.41 3.77
N GLU A 26 5.05 7.26 3.25
CA GLU A 26 5.26 8.69 3.20
C GLU A 26 4.06 9.45 3.74
N PHE A 27 4.30 10.70 4.15
CA PHE A 27 3.30 11.56 4.77
C PHE A 27 3.37 12.97 4.18
N TYR A 28 2.21 13.53 3.91
CA TYR A 28 2.06 14.93 3.52
C TYR A 28 0.69 15.45 3.98
N ASN A 29 0.68 16.47 4.80
CA ASN A 29 -0.51 17.25 5.17
C ASN A 29 -1.73 16.38 5.55
N GLY A 30 -1.54 15.47 6.49
CA GLY A 30 -2.60 14.58 6.98
C GLY A 30 -2.82 13.33 6.13
N ILE A 31 -2.13 13.19 5.00
CA ILE A 31 -2.25 12.05 4.10
C ILE A 31 -1.05 11.14 4.29
N ALA A 32 -1.28 9.89 4.66
CA ALA A 32 -0.27 8.85 4.60
C ALA A 32 -0.40 8.09 3.28
N ARG A 33 0.71 7.88 2.59
CA ARG A 33 0.74 7.14 1.34
C ARG A 33 1.59 5.89 1.50
N ILE A 34 0.98 4.75 1.26
CA ILE A 34 1.64 3.45 1.21
C ILE A 34 1.74 3.06 -0.27
N THR A 35 2.97 2.94 -0.76
CA THR A 35 3.24 2.58 -2.15
C THR A 35 3.91 1.21 -2.20
N ILE A 36 3.29 0.25 -2.87
CA ILE A 36 3.96 -1.03 -3.15
C ILE A 36 5.06 -0.74 -4.16
N ASN A 37 6.30 -0.96 -3.77
CA ASN A 37 7.47 -0.55 -4.55
C ASN A 37 8.27 -1.76 -5.03
N ARG A 38 7.64 -2.57 -5.86
CA ARG A 38 8.24 -3.71 -6.55
C ARG A 38 7.89 -3.67 -8.04
N PRO A 39 8.16 -2.55 -8.74
CA PRO A 39 7.70 -2.38 -10.13
C PRO A 39 8.30 -3.40 -11.10
N GLN A 40 9.47 -3.95 -10.82
CA GLN A 40 10.13 -4.97 -11.63
C GLN A 40 9.34 -6.29 -11.71
N VAL A 41 8.45 -6.53 -10.75
CA VAL A 41 7.54 -7.69 -10.72
C VAL A 41 6.07 -7.26 -10.69
N ARG A 42 5.75 -6.12 -11.31
CA ARG A 42 4.40 -5.55 -11.37
C ARG A 42 3.76 -5.38 -9.99
N ASN A 43 4.56 -5.00 -9.01
CA ASN A 43 4.13 -4.79 -7.63
C ASN A 43 3.45 -6.02 -7.01
N ALA A 44 3.91 -7.22 -7.40
CA ALA A 44 3.52 -8.45 -6.72
C ALA A 44 4.01 -8.43 -5.27
N PHE A 45 3.21 -8.95 -4.35
CA PHE A 45 3.57 -8.95 -2.94
C PHE A 45 4.13 -10.31 -2.48
N THR A 46 5.10 -10.23 -1.59
CA THR A 46 5.66 -11.35 -0.84
C THR A 46 5.18 -11.29 0.61
N PRO A 47 5.48 -12.30 1.44
CA PRO A 47 5.22 -12.19 2.89
C PRO A 47 5.84 -10.95 3.53
N ARG A 48 7.04 -10.54 3.09
CA ARG A 48 7.67 -9.31 3.57
C ARG A 48 6.85 -8.09 3.20
N THR A 49 6.44 -7.96 1.95
CA THR A 49 5.60 -6.84 1.48
C THR A 49 4.35 -6.70 2.34
N VAL A 50 3.66 -7.82 2.58
CA VAL A 50 2.44 -7.85 3.38
C VAL A 50 2.70 -7.46 4.84
N SER A 51 3.80 -7.95 5.41
CA SER A 51 4.21 -7.60 6.78
C SER A 51 4.50 -6.11 6.92
N GLU A 52 5.20 -5.53 5.94
CA GLU A 52 5.51 -4.09 5.92
C GLU A 52 4.24 -3.25 5.77
N MET A 53 3.31 -3.66 4.90
CA MET A 53 2.02 -3.01 4.76
C MET A 53 1.22 -3.04 6.06
N SER A 54 1.22 -4.18 6.74
CA SER A 54 0.55 -4.34 8.04
C SER A 54 1.12 -3.38 9.09
N ASP A 55 2.43 -3.27 9.17
CA ASP A 55 3.10 -2.35 10.09
C ASP A 55 2.78 -0.89 9.76
N ALA A 56 2.82 -0.52 8.49
CA ALA A 56 2.46 0.83 8.04
C ALA A 56 1.00 1.18 8.36
N LEU A 57 0.07 0.26 8.15
CA LEU A 57 -1.34 0.45 8.47
C LEU A 57 -1.55 0.62 9.98
N TYR A 58 -0.83 -0.14 10.79
CA TYR A 58 -0.85 0.04 12.25
C TYR A 58 -0.40 1.44 12.65
N ILE A 59 0.70 1.93 12.07
CA ILE A 59 1.20 3.29 12.32
C ILE A 59 0.15 4.33 11.89
N CYS A 60 -0.49 4.15 10.73
CA CYS A 60 -1.57 5.02 10.28
C CYS A 60 -2.74 5.06 11.26
N ARG A 61 -3.06 3.92 11.86
CA ARG A 61 -4.14 3.84 12.85
C ARG A 61 -3.81 4.65 14.10
N GLU A 62 -2.58 4.55 14.60
CA GLU A 62 -2.16 5.15 15.88
C GLU A 62 -1.80 6.63 15.77
N ARG A 63 -1.35 7.10 14.62
CA ARG A 63 -0.94 8.49 14.44
C ARG A 63 -2.14 9.42 14.30
N ARG A 64 -2.25 10.39 15.19
CA ARG A 64 -3.34 11.37 15.17
C ARG A 64 -3.28 12.33 13.98
N ASP A 65 -2.08 12.61 13.47
CA ASP A 65 -1.88 13.50 12.33
C ASP A 65 -2.20 12.84 10.98
N VAL A 66 -2.32 11.51 10.93
CA VAL A 66 -2.81 10.80 9.74
C VAL A 66 -4.33 10.80 9.74
N ARG A 67 -4.92 11.41 8.70
CA ARG A 67 -6.37 11.56 8.55
C ARG A 67 -6.92 10.69 7.42
N VAL A 68 -6.11 10.47 6.40
CA VAL A 68 -6.48 9.68 5.21
C VAL A 68 -5.28 8.83 4.82
N VAL A 69 -5.54 7.62 4.37
CA VAL A 69 -4.52 6.71 3.86
C VAL A 69 -4.76 6.51 2.37
N VAL A 70 -3.70 6.65 1.57
CA VAL A 70 -3.69 6.33 0.14
C VAL A 70 -2.82 5.09 -0.07
N LEU A 71 -3.38 4.11 -0.75
CA LEU A 71 -2.67 2.90 -1.18
C LEU A 71 -2.48 2.96 -2.69
N THR A 72 -1.25 2.79 -3.15
CA THR A 72 -0.94 2.84 -4.59
C THR A 72 0.22 1.90 -4.93
N GLY A 73 0.55 1.78 -6.21
CA GLY A 73 1.71 1.04 -6.70
C GLY A 73 2.73 1.96 -7.33
N ALA A 74 4.00 1.59 -7.28
CA ALA A 74 5.08 2.31 -7.93
C ALA A 74 5.02 2.14 -9.45
N GLY A 75 5.39 3.19 -10.18
CA GLY A 75 5.44 3.16 -11.65
C GLY A 75 4.10 3.39 -12.31
N ASP A 76 4.03 3.03 -13.60
CA ASP A 76 2.88 3.27 -14.46
C ASP A 76 2.24 2.00 -15.04
N LYS A 77 2.71 0.82 -14.63
CA LYS A 77 2.29 -0.46 -15.21
C LYS A 77 1.24 -1.17 -14.38
N ALA A 78 1.43 -1.24 -13.07
CA ALA A 78 0.56 -2.00 -12.19
C ALA A 78 0.39 -1.32 -10.84
N PHE A 79 -0.81 -1.41 -10.33
CA PHE A 79 -1.11 -1.18 -8.92
C PHE A 79 -0.56 -2.35 -8.09
N CYS A 80 -1.03 -3.55 -8.38
CA CYS A 80 -0.56 -4.79 -7.76
C CYS A 80 -1.04 -5.99 -8.58
N SER A 81 -0.13 -6.88 -8.93
CA SER A 81 -0.44 -8.08 -9.71
C SER A 81 -0.77 -9.30 -8.84
N GLY A 82 -0.91 -9.14 -7.51
CA GLY A 82 -1.23 -10.21 -6.59
C GLY A 82 -0.01 -10.80 -5.91
N GLY A 83 -0.14 -12.03 -5.42
CA GLY A 83 0.98 -12.72 -4.76
C GLY A 83 2.09 -13.08 -5.72
N ASP A 84 3.33 -12.90 -5.29
CA ASP A 84 4.51 -13.21 -6.11
C ASP A 84 4.67 -14.73 -6.26
N MET A 85 4.42 -15.23 -7.46
CA MET A 85 4.47 -16.66 -7.76
C MET A 85 5.89 -17.23 -7.71
N HIS A 86 6.92 -16.39 -7.85
CA HIS A 86 8.31 -16.83 -7.75
C HIS A 86 8.73 -17.17 -6.31
N VAL A 87 8.03 -16.60 -5.33
CA VAL A 87 8.29 -16.83 -3.91
C VAL A 87 7.43 -17.97 -3.34
N LYS A 88 6.35 -18.31 -4.06
CA LYS A 88 5.45 -19.40 -3.66
C LYS A 88 6.09 -20.74 -3.95
N GLY A 89 6.51 -21.47 -2.90
CA GLY A 89 7.01 -22.84 -3.02
C GLY A 89 5.90 -23.88 -2.86
N HIS A 90 6.29 -25.17 -2.79
CA HIS A 90 5.36 -26.30 -2.58
C HIS A 90 4.60 -26.20 -1.26
N GLY A 91 5.17 -25.57 -0.24
CA GLY A 91 4.55 -25.31 1.07
C GLY A 91 3.80 -23.99 1.15
N GLY A 92 3.61 -23.28 0.04
CA GLY A 92 3.00 -21.95 -0.01
C GLY A 92 4.02 -20.83 0.13
N TYR A 93 3.58 -19.69 0.67
CA TYR A 93 4.44 -18.52 0.88
C TYR A 93 5.21 -18.66 2.20
N VAL A 94 6.54 -18.60 2.13
CA VAL A 94 7.42 -18.69 3.30
C VAL A 94 8.12 -17.35 3.48
N GLY A 95 8.00 -16.77 4.68
CA GLY A 95 8.66 -15.52 5.04
C GLY A 95 10.12 -15.71 5.45
N ASP A 96 10.76 -14.61 5.82
CA ASP A 96 12.19 -14.60 6.22
C ASP A 96 12.47 -15.45 7.46
N ASP A 97 11.46 -15.70 8.29
CA ASP A 97 11.55 -16.57 9.48
C ASP A 97 11.36 -18.05 9.17
N GLY A 98 11.19 -18.42 7.90
CA GLY A 98 10.99 -19.80 7.47
C GLY A 98 9.59 -20.35 7.76
N VAL A 99 8.67 -19.55 8.29
CA VAL A 99 7.30 -19.97 8.61
C VAL A 99 6.37 -19.70 7.42
N PRO A 100 5.63 -20.71 6.91
CA PRO A 100 4.68 -20.51 5.82
C PRO A 100 3.52 -19.63 6.27
N ARG A 101 3.46 -18.39 5.75
CA ARG A 101 2.34 -17.47 5.97
C ARG A 101 2.40 -16.33 4.96
N LEU A 102 1.26 -15.83 4.57
CA LEU A 102 1.17 -14.65 3.73
C LEU A 102 0.42 -13.50 4.42
N ASN A 103 -0.39 -13.74 5.39
CA ASN A 103 -1.11 -12.74 6.22
C ASN A 103 -1.86 -11.64 5.42
N VAL A 104 -2.14 -11.86 4.14
CA VAL A 104 -2.83 -10.88 3.29
C VAL A 104 -4.25 -10.60 3.78
N LEU A 105 -4.91 -11.60 4.38
CA LEU A 105 -6.22 -11.43 4.96
C LEU A 105 -6.20 -10.48 6.16
N GLU A 106 -5.12 -10.48 6.92
CA GLU A 106 -4.96 -9.54 8.04
C GLU A 106 -4.83 -8.11 7.54
N VAL A 107 -4.09 -7.88 6.46
CA VAL A 107 -4.01 -6.56 5.82
C VAL A 107 -5.38 -6.11 5.31
N GLN A 108 -6.15 -6.99 4.69
CA GLN A 108 -7.52 -6.70 4.25
C GLN A 108 -8.43 -6.31 5.42
N LYS A 109 -8.34 -7.05 6.53
CA LYS A 109 -9.09 -6.72 7.76
C LYS A 109 -8.66 -5.37 8.34
N GLN A 110 -7.36 -5.08 8.35
CA GLN A 110 -6.84 -3.79 8.83
C GLN A 110 -7.40 -2.63 7.99
N ILE A 111 -7.41 -2.77 6.67
CA ILE A 111 -7.99 -1.76 5.77
C ILE A 111 -9.47 -1.54 6.09
N ARG A 112 -10.24 -2.62 6.22
CA ARG A 112 -11.67 -2.55 6.50
C ARG A 112 -12.01 -1.97 7.87
N SER A 113 -11.16 -2.20 8.86
CA SER A 113 -11.40 -1.77 10.24
C SER A 113 -10.69 -0.48 10.63
N LEU A 114 -9.87 0.09 9.73
CA LEU A 114 -9.17 1.33 10.00
C LEU A 114 -10.19 2.47 10.19
N PRO A 115 -10.15 3.22 11.31
CA PRO A 115 -11.11 4.30 11.55
C PRO A 115 -10.75 5.59 10.80
N LYS A 116 -10.27 5.45 9.57
CA LYS A 116 -9.87 6.53 8.67
C LYS A 116 -10.13 6.07 7.25
N PRO A 117 -10.48 6.97 6.32
CA PRO A 117 -10.64 6.58 4.92
C PRO A 117 -9.36 6.01 4.32
N VAL A 118 -9.50 4.91 3.61
CA VAL A 118 -8.42 4.31 2.81
C VAL A 118 -8.82 4.39 1.34
N ILE A 119 -8.05 5.10 0.56
CA ILE A 119 -8.29 5.32 -0.86
C ILE A 119 -7.26 4.56 -1.67
N ALA A 120 -7.72 3.67 -2.54
CA ALA A 120 -6.84 3.02 -3.51
C ALA A 120 -6.69 3.93 -4.73
N ALA A 121 -5.48 4.43 -4.97
CA ALA A 121 -5.12 5.12 -6.19
C ALA A 121 -4.52 4.09 -7.16
N VAL A 122 -5.37 3.57 -8.04
CA VAL A 122 -5.03 2.45 -8.93
C VAL A 122 -4.36 2.99 -10.19
N ASN A 123 -3.06 2.78 -10.27
CA ASN A 123 -2.20 3.35 -11.31
C ASN A 123 -1.90 2.39 -12.47
N GLY A 124 -2.63 1.28 -12.56
CA GLY A 124 -2.43 0.27 -13.59
C GLY A 124 -3.11 -1.04 -13.23
N PHE A 125 -2.56 -2.16 -13.68
CA PHE A 125 -3.15 -3.47 -13.46
C PHE A 125 -3.36 -3.78 -11.97
N ALA A 126 -4.54 -4.28 -11.64
CA ALA A 126 -4.90 -4.77 -10.31
C ALA A 126 -5.50 -6.17 -10.49
N ILE A 127 -4.74 -7.21 -10.19
CA ILE A 127 -5.06 -8.60 -10.56
C ILE A 127 -4.96 -9.50 -9.33
N GLY A 128 -5.87 -10.46 -9.19
CA GLY A 128 -5.88 -11.41 -8.09
C GLY A 128 -5.96 -10.70 -6.74
N GLY A 129 -4.98 -10.95 -5.86
CA GLY A 129 -4.89 -10.27 -4.56
C GLY A 129 -4.77 -8.75 -4.68
N GLY A 130 -4.20 -8.25 -5.78
CA GLY A 130 -4.14 -6.81 -6.08
C GLY A 130 -5.52 -6.23 -6.35
N HIS A 131 -6.38 -6.95 -7.03
CA HIS A 131 -7.78 -6.56 -7.21
C HIS A 131 -8.51 -6.52 -5.87
N VAL A 132 -8.31 -7.53 -5.03
CA VAL A 132 -8.93 -7.57 -3.70
C VAL A 132 -8.49 -6.39 -2.84
N LEU A 133 -7.20 -6.01 -2.89
CA LEU A 133 -6.69 -4.89 -2.11
C LEU A 133 -7.44 -3.58 -2.38
N HIS A 134 -7.73 -3.26 -3.65
CA HIS A 134 -8.45 -2.02 -3.92
C HIS A 134 -9.94 -2.13 -3.61
N VAL A 135 -10.53 -3.31 -3.77
CA VAL A 135 -11.96 -3.53 -3.47
C VAL A 135 -12.26 -3.38 -1.98
N VAL A 136 -11.35 -3.76 -1.10
CA VAL A 136 -11.54 -3.62 0.35
C VAL A 136 -11.30 -2.20 0.86
N CYS A 137 -10.72 -1.32 0.05
CA CYS A 137 -10.60 0.10 0.37
C CYS A 137 -11.96 0.79 0.37
N ASP A 138 -12.04 1.95 1.00
CA ASP A 138 -13.30 2.72 1.05
C ASP A 138 -13.65 3.33 -0.30
N LEU A 139 -12.64 3.76 -1.04
CA LEU A 139 -12.78 4.34 -2.39
C LEU A 139 -11.67 3.82 -3.29
N THR A 140 -11.97 3.75 -4.59
CA THR A 140 -10.99 3.46 -5.65
C THR A 140 -11.05 4.57 -6.70
N ILE A 141 -9.90 5.09 -7.04
CA ILE A 141 -9.74 6.06 -8.12
C ILE A 141 -8.71 5.59 -9.13
#